data_a61948b6d4e4fc99b315e36acdf8adb1
#
_entry.id   a61948b6d4e4fc99b315e36acdf8adb1
#
_cell.length_a   1.000
_cell.length_b   1.000
_cell.length_c   1.000
_cell.angle_alpha   90.00
_cell.angle_beta   90.00
_cell.angle_gamma   90.00
#
_symmetry.space_group_name_H-M   'P 1'
#
loop_
_entity.id
_entity.type
_entity.pdbx_description
1 polymer ?
#
loop_
_entity_poly.entity_id
_entity_poly.type
_entity_poly.pdbx_seq_one_letter_code
_entity_poly.pdbx_strand_id
1 'polypeptide(L)'
;MAKYFFEFKQLIRIGIPIFGSQLSYTLMGATDTIIAGRAGANDLAGLAVGTAFSNTIWFFFTGIIFAVTPIVAQLYGAKKFLEIGQKLREILWVAAGLGLFMAFIFFNMDIIINLLPIKSSITSITIDYLKAVSIGWFFVTIFTCLRCYSEGMTYTKPVFYIAFAGMLLNIPLDLIFVYGWFGAPKLGGVGCGIATTIVSFIMMISIFIYISFSKNYKKTQPFSKFSKPSLATTKEVLKLGLPIGLGIFIELSMFSGAAIILSVLGEIVVASHSVAINIASLFFMVPLAIGLASSTRVGNLIGEKNPIQAKIAATSTIMLCISGALINSVIIISFGSFIVGLYTTELPVLELAVSLILFAAIFQLPDGIQMGALGSLRGYKDTFIPMILLLISYWVFAMPIGYYLTNYGFGDPLGAKGMWFGMIIGLTIFSFLSIFRLRWVMKSNIKRISVEEPLPL
;
A
#
# COMPACT_ATOMS: atom_id res chain seq x y z
N MET A 1 -29.31 -4.68 12.73
CA MET A 1 -28.05 -5.14 13.34
C MET A 1 -27.49 -6.42 12.67
N ALA A 2 -28.27 -7.49 12.47
CA ALA A 2 -27.78 -8.74 11.88
C ALA A 2 -27.07 -8.60 10.51
N LYS A 3 -27.57 -7.73 9.62
CA LYS A 3 -26.94 -7.49 8.30
C LYS A 3 -25.56 -6.84 8.41
N TYR A 4 -25.34 -5.92 9.34
CA TYR A 4 -24.03 -5.31 9.60
C TYR A 4 -23.03 -6.32 10.17
N PHE A 5 -23.48 -7.15 11.14
CA PHE A 5 -22.64 -8.19 11.72
C PHE A 5 -22.21 -9.24 10.68
N PHE A 6 -23.09 -9.59 9.76
CA PHE A 6 -22.76 -10.45 8.63
C PHE A 6 -21.63 -9.85 7.77
N GLU A 7 -21.75 -8.56 7.41
CA GLU A 7 -20.71 -7.89 6.60
C GLU A 7 -19.40 -7.73 7.38
N PHE A 8 -19.43 -7.48 8.68
CA PHE A 8 -18.23 -7.50 9.52
C PHE A 8 -17.49 -8.83 9.41
N LYS A 9 -18.20 -9.95 9.52
CA LYS A 9 -17.61 -11.28 9.39
C LYS A 9 -17.00 -11.51 8.01
N GLN A 10 -17.66 -11.05 6.94
CA GLN A 10 -17.13 -11.16 5.58
C GLN A 10 -15.87 -10.30 5.37
N LEU A 11 -15.89 -9.05 5.82
CA LEU A 11 -14.74 -8.13 5.72
C LEU A 11 -13.54 -8.65 6.51
N ILE A 12 -13.75 -9.15 7.73
CA ILE A 12 -12.69 -9.75 8.56
C ILE A 12 -12.13 -11.01 7.90
N ARG A 13 -12.99 -11.87 7.34
CA ARG A 13 -12.56 -13.09 6.65
C ARG A 13 -11.68 -12.82 5.45
N ILE A 14 -11.97 -11.74 4.70
CA ILE A 14 -11.16 -11.31 3.56
C ILE A 14 -9.94 -10.54 4.05
N GLY A 15 -10.09 -9.66 5.05
CA GLY A 15 -9.08 -8.73 5.52
C GLY A 15 -7.94 -9.39 6.30
N ILE A 16 -8.20 -10.40 7.14
CA ILE A 16 -7.14 -11.06 7.93
C ILE A 16 -6.01 -11.62 7.06
N PRO A 17 -6.28 -12.39 5.98
CA PRO A 17 -5.20 -12.86 5.11
C PRO A 17 -4.50 -11.70 4.36
N ILE A 18 -5.23 -10.65 3.99
CA ILE A 18 -4.63 -9.44 3.38
C ILE A 18 -3.69 -8.77 4.38
N PHE A 19 -4.11 -8.58 5.63
CA PHE A 19 -3.28 -8.06 6.70
C PHE A 19 -2.00 -8.88 6.88
N GLY A 20 -2.14 -10.21 6.95
CA GLY A 20 -0.98 -11.11 7.05
C GLY A 20 -0.02 -10.99 5.86
N SER A 21 -0.53 -10.81 4.64
CA SER A 21 0.31 -10.57 3.46
C SER A 21 1.07 -9.25 3.56
N GLN A 22 0.39 -8.16 3.96
CA GLN A 22 1.03 -6.84 4.13
C GLN A 22 2.09 -6.87 5.22
N LEU A 23 1.80 -7.52 6.34
CA LEU A 23 2.78 -7.71 7.41
C LEU A 23 4.00 -8.50 6.93
N SER A 24 3.79 -9.56 6.13
CA SER A 24 4.90 -10.36 5.56
C SER A 24 5.82 -9.51 4.68
N TYR A 25 5.26 -8.63 3.82
CA TYR A 25 6.08 -7.73 2.98
C TYR A 25 6.87 -6.72 3.83
N THR A 26 6.27 -6.17 4.87
CA THR A 26 6.97 -5.23 5.77
C THR A 26 8.08 -5.91 6.56
N LEU A 27 7.82 -7.11 7.07
CA LEU A 27 8.84 -7.89 7.78
C LEU A 27 10.01 -8.28 6.85
N MET A 28 9.73 -8.56 5.57
CA MET A 28 10.78 -8.81 4.57
C MET A 28 11.71 -7.59 4.42
N GLY A 29 11.14 -6.38 4.23
CA GLY A 29 11.96 -5.16 4.16
C GLY A 29 12.70 -4.82 5.47
N ALA A 30 12.10 -5.13 6.62
CA ALA A 30 12.77 -4.99 7.90
C ALA A 30 13.96 -5.96 8.04
N THR A 31 13.80 -7.20 7.57
CA THR A 31 14.88 -8.21 7.55
C THR A 31 16.05 -7.76 6.68
N ASP A 32 15.76 -7.28 5.45
CA ASP A 32 16.78 -6.73 4.54
C ASP A 32 17.58 -5.63 5.24
N THR A 33 16.89 -4.70 5.92
CA THR A 33 17.52 -3.58 6.63
C THR A 33 18.41 -4.05 7.78
N ILE A 34 17.95 -5.02 8.59
CA ILE A 34 18.69 -5.57 9.72
C ILE A 34 19.95 -6.31 9.23
N ILE A 35 19.82 -7.13 8.19
CA ILE A 35 20.92 -7.93 7.67
C ILE A 35 21.96 -7.04 6.99
N ALA A 36 21.54 -6.07 6.17
CA ALA A 36 22.45 -5.09 5.56
C ALA A 36 23.14 -4.21 6.61
N GLY A 37 22.43 -3.81 7.67
CA GLY A 37 23.00 -3.02 8.78
C GLY A 37 24.11 -3.75 9.52
N ARG A 38 24.00 -5.07 9.68
CA ARG A 38 25.05 -5.91 10.27
C ARG A 38 26.22 -6.18 9.30
N ALA A 39 26.03 -6.04 8.00
CA ALA A 39 27.09 -6.18 7.01
C ALA A 39 28.02 -4.96 7.00
N GLY A 40 27.46 -3.74 7.16
CA GLY A 40 28.25 -2.50 7.23
C GLY A 40 27.40 -1.24 7.15
N ALA A 41 27.93 -0.15 7.70
CA ALA A 41 27.23 1.15 7.67
C ALA A 41 27.02 1.68 6.24
N ASN A 42 27.98 1.46 5.34
CA ASN A 42 27.84 1.85 3.92
C ASN A 42 26.80 0.99 3.21
N ASP A 43 26.71 -0.30 3.51
CA ASP A 43 25.73 -1.23 2.96
C ASP A 43 24.31 -0.82 3.37
N LEU A 44 24.12 -0.51 4.66
CA LEU A 44 22.86 -0.01 5.16
C LEU A 44 22.46 1.32 4.51
N ALA A 45 23.41 2.27 4.40
CA ALA A 45 23.15 3.55 3.79
C ALA A 45 22.80 3.43 2.28
N GLY A 46 23.53 2.58 1.55
CA GLY A 46 23.26 2.31 0.13
C GLY A 46 21.90 1.65 -0.08
N LEU A 47 21.56 0.66 0.75
CA LEU A 47 20.23 0.02 0.75
C LEU A 47 19.12 1.04 1.08
N ALA A 48 19.32 1.88 2.10
CA ALA A 48 18.31 2.87 2.51
C ALA A 48 18.00 3.88 1.40
N VAL A 49 19.04 4.41 0.73
CA VAL A 49 18.85 5.30 -0.43
C VAL A 49 18.16 4.55 -1.57
N GLY A 50 18.63 3.36 -1.92
CA GLY A 50 18.05 2.53 -2.97
C GLY A 50 16.57 2.20 -2.73
N THR A 51 16.21 1.80 -1.52
CA THR A 51 14.82 1.50 -1.16
C THR A 51 13.93 2.74 -1.12
N ALA A 52 14.44 3.90 -0.71
CA ALA A 52 13.67 5.15 -0.74
C ALA A 52 13.23 5.51 -2.16
N PHE A 53 14.15 5.42 -3.14
CA PHE A 53 13.81 5.64 -4.55
C PHE A 53 12.89 4.54 -5.11
N SER A 54 13.22 3.28 -4.85
CA SER A 54 12.45 2.16 -5.40
C SER A 54 11.04 2.10 -4.84
N ASN A 55 10.83 2.32 -3.55
CA ASN A 55 9.51 2.27 -2.95
C ASN A 55 8.58 3.37 -3.48
N THR A 56 9.07 4.60 -3.65
CA THR A 56 8.24 5.70 -4.16
C THR A 56 7.69 5.40 -5.56
N ILE A 57 8.54 4.91 -6.46
CA ILE A 57 8.16 4.52 -7.82
C ILE A 57 7.26 3.28 -7.78
N TRP A 58 7.64 2.28 -6.99
CA TRP A 58 6.88 1.04 -6.82
C TRP A 58 5.44 1.27 -6.38
N PHE A 59 5.21 2.09 -5.37
CA PHE A 59 3.86 2.34 -4.85
C PHE A 59 2.95 3.01 -5.88
N PHE A 60 3.49 3.90 -6.72
CA PHE A 60 2.75 4.49 -7.84
C PHE A 60 2.28 3.41 -8.83
N PHE A 61 3.19 2.56 -9.31
CA PHE A 61 2.85 1.51 -10.28
C PHE A 61 1.96 0.42 -9.68
N THR A 62 2.19 0.05 -8.43
CA THR A 62 1.31 -0.87 -7.69
C THR A 62 -0.11 -0.34 -7.60
N GLY A 63 -0.27 0.96 -7.36
CA GLY A 63 -1.57 1.62 -7.36
C GLY A 63 -2.32 1.46 -8.69
N ILE A 64 -1.62 1.50 -9.82
CA ILE A 64 -2.23 1.25 -11.14
C ILE A 64 -2.78 -0.18 -11.20
N ILE A 65 -2.04 -1.17 -10.70
CA ILE A 65 -2.45 -2.57 -10.72
C ILE A 65 -3.58 -2.86 -9.73
N PHE A 66 -3.73 -2.09 -8.66
CA PHE A 66 -4.85 -2.23 -7.74
C PHE A 66 -6.23 -2.03 -8.39
N ALA A 67 -6.29 -1.44 -9.58
CA ALA A 67 -7.51 -1.41 -10.39
C ALA A 67 -8.05 -2.80 -10.78
N VAL A 68 -7.19 -3.82 -10.80
CA VAL A 68 -7.56 -5.20 -11.13
C VAL A 68 -8.58 -5.75 -10.12
N THR A 69 -8.39 -5.45 -8.82
CA THR A 69 -9.27 -5.94 -7.76
C THR A 69 -10.74 -5.56 -7.97
N PRO A 70 -11.13 -4.28 -8.13
CA PRO A 70 -12.53 -3.92 -8.34
C PRO A 70 -13.07 -4.37 -9.72
N ILE A 71 -12.22 -4.46 -10.75
CA ILE A 71 -12.63 -4.99 -12.06
C ILE A 71 -13.05 -6.45 -11.91
N VAL A 72 -12.18 -7.28 -11.33
CA VAL A 72 -12.44 -8.70 -11.12
C VAL A 72 -13.58 -8.92 -10.13
N ALA A 73 -13.64 -8.14 -9.05
CA ALA A 73 -14.67 -8.26 -8.03
C ALA A 73 -16.07 -8.05 -8.60
N GLN A 74 -16.28 -7.02 -9.44
CA GLN A 74 -17.57 -6.78 -10.07
C GLN A 74 -17.96 -7.90 -11.05
N LEU A 75 -17.01 -8.40 -11.84
CA LEU A 75 -17.25 -9.53 -12.73
C LEU A 75 -17.56 -10.82 -11.97
N TYR A 76 -16.90 -11.03 -10.84
CA TYR A 76 -17.12 -12.18 -9.96
C TYR A 76 -18.53 -12.15 -9.35
N GLY A 77 -18.95 -11.00 -8.82
CA GLY A 77 -20.32 -10.81 -8.34
C GLY A 77 -21.37 -11.00 -9.43
N ALA A 78 -21.10 -10.53 -10.65
CA ALA A 78 -21.96 -10.75 -11.83
C ALA A 78 -21.93 -12.20 -12.36
N LYS A 79 -21.15 -13.10 -11.74
CA LYS A 79 -20.94 -14.50 -12.15
C LYS A 79 -20.40 -14.68 -13.59
N LYS A 80 -19.72 -13.67 -14.13
CA LYS A 80 -19.13 -13.66 -15.46
C LYS A 80 -17.74 -14.31 -15.47
N PHE A 81 -17.66 -15.56 -15.05
CA PHE A 81 -16.39 -16.24 -14.79
C PHE A 81 -15.44 -16.31 -16.00
N LEU A 82 -15.95 -16.58 -17.21
CA LEU A 82 -15.12 -16.66 -18.41
C LEU A 82 -14.56 -15.29 -18.81
N GLU A 83 -15.33 -14.22 -18.59
CA GLU A 83 -14.88 -12.84 -18.82
C GLU A 83 -13.74 -12.46 -17.86
N ILE A 84 -13.79 -12.95 -16.61
CA ILE A 84 -12.70 -12.76 -15.63
C ILE A 84 -11.40 -13.35 -16.16
N GLY A 85 -11.42 -14.58 -16.67
CA GLY A 85 -10.22 -15.21 -17.21
C GLY A 85 -9.68 -14.51 -18.46
N GLN A 86 -10.57 -14.04 -19.34
CA GLN A 86 -10.15 -13.22 -20.49
C GLN A 86 -9.52 -11.91 -20.04
N LYS A 87 -10.17 -11.18 -19.13
CA LYS A 87 -9.66 -9.94 -18.57
C LYS A 87 -8.28 -10.14 -17.91
N LEU A 88 -8.09 -11.21 -17.14
CA LEU A 88 -6.78 -11.50 -16.55
C LEU A 88 -5.69 -11.61 -17.63
N ARG A 89 -5.92 -12.40 -18.68
CA ARG A 89 -4.93 -12.56 -19.77
C ARG A 89 -4.59 -11.24 -20.46
N GLU A 90 -5.58 -10.37 -20.64
CA GLU A 90 -5.38 -9.05 -21.24
C GLU A 90 -4.64 -8.11 -20.28
N ILE A 91 -4.97 -8.14 -18.97
CA ILE A 91 -4.34 -7.30 -17.95
C ILE A 91 -2.89 -7.73 -17.68
N LEU A 92 -2.56 -9.01 -17.82
CA LEU A 92 -1.18 -9.49 -17.68
C LEU A 92 -0.23 -8.81 -18.68
N TRP A 93 -0.69 -8.43 -19.88
CA TRP A 93 0.10 -7.62 -20.81
C TRP A 93 0.37 -6.21 -20.28
N VAL A 94 -0.62 -5.61 -19.63
CA VAL A 94 -0.45 -4.30 -19.00
C VAL A 94 0.53 -4.41 -17.83
N ALA A 95 0.39 -5.43 -16.98
CA ALA A 95 1.28 -5.68 -15.87
C ALA A 95 2.72 -5.95 -16.33
N ALA A 96 2.89 -6.77 -17.39
CA ALA A 96 4.19 -7.04 -17.97
C ALA A 96 4.84 -5.76 -18.55
N GLY A 97 4.07 -4.95 -19.28
CA GLY A 97 4.54 -3.68 -19.82
C GLY A 97 4.98 -2.70 -18.73
N LEU A 98 4.17 -2.55 -17.67
CA LEU A 98 4.51 -1.70 -16.52
C LEU A 98 5.75 -2.25 -15.79
N GLY A 99 5.83 -3.56 -15.59
CA GLY A 99 6.98 -4.20 -14.94
C GLY A 99 8.28 -4.05 -15.72
N LEU A 100 8.24 -4.21 -17.05
CA LEU A 100 9.40 -3.95 -17.91
C LEU A 100 9.79 -2.48 -17.92
N PHE A 101 8.82 -1.57 -17.92
CA PHE A 101 9.09 -0.14 -17.83
C PHE A 101 9.75 0.24 -16.50
N MET A 102 9.29 -0.32 -15.40
CA MET A 102 9.96 -0.17 -14.09
C MET A 102 11.37 -0.75 -14.11
N ALA A 103 11.55 -1.96 -14.63
CA ALA A 103 12.88 -2.57 -14.74
C ALA A 103 13.83 -1.67 -15.54
N PHE A 104 13.35 -1.08 -16.63
CA PHE A 104 14.13 -0.12 -17.44
C PHE A 104 14.50 1.14 -16.64
N ILE A 105 13.56 1.73 -15.90
CA ILE A 105 13.83 2.91 -15.06
C ILE A 105 14.92 2.59 -14.04
N PHE A 106 14.78 1.50 -13.28
CA PHE A 106 15.72 1.18 -12.20
C PHE A 106 17.07 0.74 -12.72
N PHE A 107 17.14 0.09 -13.87
CA PHE A 107 18.42 -0.28 -14.50
C PHE A 107 19.23 0.96 -14.95
N ASN A 108 18.55 2.06 -15.31
CA ASN A 108 19.17 3.33 -15.74
C ASN A 108 19.14 4.41 -14.64
N MET A 109 18.93 4.04 -13.38
CA MET A 109 18.80 5.01 -12.28
C MET A 109 20.15 5.65 -11.90
N ASP A 110 21.27 5.07 -12.35
CA ASP A 110 22.62 5.62 -12.20
C ASP A 110 22.73 7.07 -12.68
N ILE A 111 22.00 7.44 -13.74
CA ILE A 111 21.94 8.82 -14.26
C ILE A 111 21.47 9.80 -13.15
N ILE A 112 20.46 9.41 -12.37
CA ILE A 112 19.89 10.27 -11.31
C ILE A 112 20.73 10.18 -10.04
N ILE A 113 21.14 8.99 -9.65
CA ILE A 113 21.89 8.78 -8.40
C ILE A 113 23.25 9.47 -8.43
N ASN A 114 23.94 9.52 -9.58
CA ASN A 114 25.20 10.22 -9.74
C ASN A 114 25.10 11.76 -9.64
N LEU A 115 23.89 12.32 -9.76
CA LEU A 115 23.66 13.76 -9.57
C LEU A 115 23.46 14.15 -8.09
N LEU A 116 23.31 13.18 -7.21
CA LEU A 116 23.09 13.45 -5.80
C LEU A 116 24.42 13.68 -5.06
N PRO A 117 24.45 14.59 -4.08
CA PRO A 117 25.65 14.87 -3.28
C PRO A 117 25.88 13.78 -2.21
N ILE A 118 26.09 12.53 -2.65
CA ILE A 118 26.27 11.35 -1.81
C ILE A 118 27.72 10.87 -1.92
N LYS A 119 28.28 10.28 -0.86
CA LYS A 119 29.63 9.69 -0.88
C LYS A 119 29.70 8.58 -1.94
N SER A 120 30.78 8.54 -2.71
CA SER A 120 30.99 7.59 -3.82
C SER A 120 30.81 6.11 -3.40
N SER A 121 31.21 5.75 -2.18
CA SER A 121 31.01 4.39 -1.64
C SER A 121 29.54 4.02 -1.48
N ILE A 122 28.68 4.94 -1.07
CA ILE A 122 27.24 4.74 -0.94
C ILE A 122 26.58 4.75 -2.32
N THR A 123 26.99 5.65 -3.21
CA THR A 123 26.49 5.76 -4.58
C THR A 123 26.65 4.45 -5.35
N SER A 124 27.84 3.84 -5.29
CA SER A 124 28.09 2.54 -5.95
C SER A 124 27.16 1.45 -5.45
N ILE A 125 27.03 1.28 -4.13
CA ILE A 125 26.15 0.27 -3.52
C ILE A 125 24.69 0.51 -3.91
N THR A 126 24.24 1.79 -3.91
CA THR A 126 22.89 2.16 -4.29
C THR A 126 22.58 1.79 -5.74
N ILE A 127 23.49 2.12 -6.68
CA ILE A 127 23.33 1.80 -8.10
C ILE A 127 23.30 0.29 -8.32
N ASP A 128 24.22 -0.45 -7.73
CA ASP A 128 24.29 -1.89 -7.86
C ASP A 128 23.05 -2.59 -7.25
N TYR A 129 22.56 -2.10 -6.11
CA TYR A 129 21.30 -2.54 -5.52
C TYR A 129 20.11 -2.31 -6.46
N LEU A 130 19.97 -1.09 -7.02
CA LEU A 130 18.88 -0.75 -7.94
C LEU A 130 18.91 -1.58 -9.21
N LYS A 131 20.11 -1.87 -9.74
CA LYS A 131 20.29 -2.81 -10.86
C LYS A 131 19.91 -4.23 -10.48
N ALA A 132 20.29 -4.69 -9.27
CA ALA A 132 19.95 -6.02 -8.79
C ALA A 132 18.44 -6.23 -8.62
N VAL A 133 17.69 -5.22 -8.12
CA VAL A 133 16.24 -5.32 -7.97
C VAL A 133 15.46 -5.00 -9.24
N SER A 134 16.10 -4.44 -10.29
CA SER A 134 15.40 -3.95 -11.48
C SER A 134 14.53 -5.03 -12.14
N ILE A 135 15.07 -6.22 -12.39
CA ILE A 135 14.28 -7.32 -12.96
C ILE A 135 13.26 -7.90 -11.95
N GLY A 136 13.55 -7.77 -10.66
CA GLY A 136 12.64 -8.17 -9.58
C GLY A 136 11.30 -7.43 -9.68
N TRP A 137 11.30 -6.16 -10.07
CA TRP A 137 10.09 -5.37 -10.23
C TRP A 137 9.15 -5.91 -11.32
N PHE A 138 9.70 -6.50 -12.37
CA PHE A 138 8.88 -7.21 -13.35
C PHE A 138 8.11 -8.38 -12.70
N PHE A 139 8.81 -9.20 -11.91
CA PHE A 139 8.18 -10.35 -11.22
C PHE A 139 7.15 -9.91 -10.18
N VAL A 140 7.48 -8.89 -9.39
CA VAL A 140 6.56 -8.31 -8.39
C VAL A 140 5.30 -7.75 -9.04
N THR A 141 5.41 -7.11 -10.20
CA THR A 141 4.28 -6.52 -10.92
C THR A 141 3.31 -7.60 -11.41
N ILE A 142 3.84 -8.68 -12.00
CA ILE A 142 3.03 -9.85 -12.41
C ILE A 142 2.39 -10.53 -11.19
N PHE A 143 3.18 -10.75 -10.12
CA PHE A 143 2.68 -11.30 -8.87
C PHE A 143 1.52 -10.47 -8.32
N THR A 144 1.66 -9.13 -8.27
CA THR A 144 0.63 -8.22 -7.77
C THR A 144 -0.64 -8.28 -8.62
N CYS A 145 -0.51 -8.41 -9.94
CA CYS A 145 -1.66 -8.60 -10.83
C CYS A 145 -2.43 -9.90 -10.50
N LEU A 146 -1.72 -11.03 -10.36
CA LEU A 146 -2.30 -12.32 -10.00
C LEU A 146 -2.88 -12.33 -8.58
N ARG A 147 -2.23 -11.62 -7.66
CA ARG A 147 -2.74 -11.36 -6.31
C ARG A 147 -4.06 -10.61 -6.35
N CYS A 148 -4.13 -9.46 -7.03
CA CYS A 148 -5.34 -8.65 -7.16
C CYS A 148 -6.48 -9.41 -7.83
N TYR A 149 -6.17 -10.27 -8.79
CA TYR A 149 -7.12 -11.20 -9.40
C TYR A 149 -7.69 -12.18 -8.37
N SER A 150 -6.85 -12.80 -7.55
CA SER A 150 -7.28 -13.74 -6.49
C SER A 150 -8.10 -13.03 -5.41
N GLU A 151 -7.65 -11.86 -4.97
CA GLU A 151 -8.33 -11.03 -3.97
C GLU A 151 -9.70 -10.56 -4.47
N GLY A 152 -9.82 -10.16 -5.74
CA GLY A 152 -11.10 -9.77 -6.37
C GLY A 152 -12.14 -10.89 -6.37
N MET A 153 -11.70 -12.13 -6.42
CA MET A 153 -12.55 -13.33 -6.27
C MET A 153 -12.68 -13.82 -4.82
N THR A 154 -12.26 -13.04 -3.84
CA THR A 154 -12.27 -13.38 -2.40
C THR A 154 -11.32 -14.50 -1.96
N TYR A 155 -10.43 -14.97 -2.84
CA TYR A 155 -9.43 -16.00 -2.51
C TYR A 155 -8.14 -15.38 -1.97
N THR A 156 -8.19 -14.84 -0.75
CA THR A 156 -7.07 -14.11 -0.13
C THR A 156 -6.07 -15.01 0.60
N LYS A 157 -6.50 -16.18 1.10
CA LYS A 157 -5.65 -17.11 1.86
C LYS A 157 -4.41 -17.60 1.09
N PRO A 158 -4.52 -18.03 -0.19
CA PRO A 158 -3.34 -18.48 -0.94
C PRO A 158 -2.28 -17.39 -1.08
N VAL A 159 -2.73 -16.15 -1.30
CA VAL A 159 -1.84 -14.98 -1.39
C VAL A 159 -1.06 -14.81 -0.09
N PHE A 160 -1.74 -14.90 1.06
CA PHE A 160 -1.09 -14.83 2.37
C PHE A 160 -0.03 -15.92 2.55
N TYR A 161 -0.37 -17.19 2.26
CA TYR A 161 0.60 -18.27 2.44
C TYR A 161 1.84 -18.12 1.55
N ILE A 162 1.65 -17.64 0.32
CA ILE A 162 2.77 -17.39 -0.61
C ILE A 162 3.62 -16.20 -0.12
N ALA A 163 2.99 -15.12 0.35
CA ALA A 163 3.71 -13.96 0.90
C ALA A 163 4.50 -14.34 2.17
N PHE A 164 3.88 -15.11 3.06
CA PHE A 164 4.52 -15.59 4.29
C PHE A 164 5.70 -16.53 4.00
N ALA A 165 5.51 -17.47 3.07
CA ALA A 165 6.61 -18.35 2.61
C ALA A 165 7.73 -17.54 1.94
N GLY A 166 7.40 -16.52 1.15
CA GLY A 166 8.36 -15.60 0.56
C GLY A 166 9.19 -14.86 1.62
N MET A 167 8.54 -14.35 2.66
CA MET A 167 9.22 -13.71 3.79
C MET A 167 10.20 -14.68 4.50
N LEU A 168 9.77 -15.91 4.76
CA LEU A 168 10.64 -16.92 5.39
C LEU A 168 11.81 -17.30 4.49
N LEU A 169 11.62 -17.34 3.16
CA LEU A 169 12.67 -17.65 2.19
C LEU A 169 13.65 -16.48 2.00
N ASN A 170 13.21 -15.25 2.18
CA ASN A 170 14.06 -14.07 2.05
C ASN A 170 15.21 -14.10 3.07
N ILE A 171 14.97 -14.50 4.32
CA ILE A 171 15.97 -14.56 5.39
C ILE A 171 17.21 -15.37 4.99
N PRO A 172 17.12 -16.65 4.63
CA PRO A 172 18.30 -17.42 4.23
C PRO A 172 18.95 -16.91 2.94
N LEU A 173 18.18 -16.39 1.99
CA LEU A 173 18.75 -15.82 0.76
C LEU A 173 19.53 -14.54 1.04
N ASP A 174 19.05 -13.68 1.93
CA ASP A 174 19.82 -12.51 2.37
C ASP A 174 21.14 -12.93 3.03
N LEU A 175 21.11 -13.91 3.94
CA LEU A 175 22.32 -14.40 4.60
C LEU A 175 23.32 -14.99 3.59
N ILE A 176 22.83 -15.68 2.56
CA ILE A 176 23.66 -16.24 1.49
C ILE A 176 24.34 -15.13 0.69
N PHE A 177 23.58 -14.15 0.19
CA PHE A 177 24.12 -13.16 -0.75
C PHE A 177 24.78 -11.96 -0.05
N VAL A 178 24.36 -11.59 1.15
CA VAL A 178 24.97 -10.50 1.91
C VAL A 178 26.33 -10.93 2.49
N TYR A 179 26.39 -12.11 3.10
CA TYR A 179 27.61 -12.60 3.78
C TYR A 179 28.44 -13.57 2.96
N GLY A 180 27.94 -14.08 1.83
CA GLY A 180 28.67 -15.01 0.97
C GLY A 180 28.65 -16.46 1.49
N TRP A 181 27.55 -16.89 2.15
CA TRP A 181 27.45 -18.28 2.64
C TRP A 181 27.33 -19.27 1.47
N PHE A 182 27.73 -20.52 1.73
CA PHE A 182 27.71 -21.63 0.77
C PHE A 182 28.51 -21.38 -0.53
N GLY A 183 29.51 -20.49 -0.48
CA GLY A 183 30.36 -20.18 -1.65
C GLY A 183 29.78 -19.11 -2.58
N ALA A 184 28.69 -18.49 -2.22
CA ALA A 184 28.16 -17.33 -2.94
C ALA A 184 29.11 -16.11 -2.77
N PRO A 185 29.13 -15.16 -3.71
CA PRO A 185 29.91 -13.94 -3.55
C PRO A 185 29.34 -13.11 -2.41
N LYS A 186 30.22 -12.52 -1.59
CA LYS A 186 29.83 -11.57 -0.54
C LYS A 186 29.50 -10.22 -1.18
N LEU A 187 28.22 -9.85 -1.23
CA LEU A 187 27.73 -8.67 -1.97
C LEU A 187 27.25 -7.54 -1.05
N GLY A 188 27.27 -7.72 0.28
CA GLY A 188 26.80 -6.70 1.21
C GLY A 188 25.33 -6.28 0.94
N GLY A 189 25.01 -4.99 1.00
CA GLY A 189 23.67 -4.47 0.76
C GLY A 189 23.07 -4.81 -0.61
N VAL A 190 23.90 -5.02 -1.63
CA VAL A 190 23.44 -5.46 -2.96
C VAL A 190 22.85 -6.87 -2.92
N GLY A 191 23.36 -7.72 -2.01
CA GLY A 191 22.84 -9.08 -1.78
C GLY A 191 21.36 -9.12 -1.44
N CYS A 192 20.85 -8.16 -0.67
CA CYS A 192 19.41 -8.03 -0.37
C CYS A 192 18.60 -7.82 -1.66
N GLY A 193 19.12 -7.02 -2.62
CA GLY A 193 18.46 -6.80 -3.90
C GLY A 193 18.32 -8.09 -4.74
N ILE A 194 19.34 -8.92 -4.73
CA ILE A 194 19.33 -10.23 -5.43
C ILE A 194 18.36 -11.18 -4.74
N ALA A 195 18.42 -11.28 -3.40
CA ALA A 195 17.51 -12.12 -2.61
C ALA A 195 16.04 -11.75 -2.86
N THR A 196 15.71 -10.46 -2.77
CA THR A 196 14.36 -9.92 -3.05
C THR A 196 13.91 -10.24 -4.47
N THR A 197 14.80 -10.16 -5.47
CA THR A 197 14.50 -10.53 -6.86
C THR A 197 14.17 -12.01 -7.00
N ILE A 198 14.96 -12.89 -6.39
CA ILE A 198 14.73 -14.35 -6.41
C ILE A 198 13.41 -14.69 -5.70
N VAL A 199 13.15 -14.11 -4.52
CA VAL A 199 11.90 -14.30 -3.77
C VAL A 199 10.70 -13.86 -4.61
N SER A 200 10.80 -12.71 -5.26
CA SER A 200 9.73 -12.17 -6.11
C SER A 200 9.43 -13.09 -7.30
N PHE A 201 10.44 -13.67 -7.92
CA PHE A 201 10.28 -14.67 -8.96
C PHE A 201 9.59 -15.93 -8.43
N ILE A 202 10.02 -16.44 -7.28
CA ILE A 202 9.43 -17.64 -6.66
C ILE A 202 7.98 -17.39 -6.27
N MET A 203 7.65 -16.22 -5.70
CA MET A 203 6.28 -15.84 -5.36
C MET A 203 5.41 -15.75 -6.61
N MET A 204 5.92 -15.14 -7.69
CA MET A 204 5.21 -15.05 -8.97
C MET A 204 4.90 -16.45 -9.55
N ILE A 205 5.88 -17.33 -9.58
CA ILE A 205 5.71 -18.71 -10.06
C ILE A 205 4.73 -19.48 -9.16
N SER A 206 4.87 -19.35 -7.84
CA SER A 206 4.00 -20.03 -6.87
C SER A 206 2.53 -19.67 -7.05
N ILE A 207 2.22 -18.37 -7.19
CA ILE A 207 0.82 -17.94 -7.40
C ILE A 207 0.32 -18.36 -8.80
N PHE A 208 1.17 -18.32 -9.82
CA PHE A 208 0.83 -18.78 -11.17
C PHE A 208 0.49 -20.27 -11.18
N ILE A 209 1.31 -21.11 -10.56
CA ILE A 209 1.08 -22.56 -10.42
C ILE A 209 -0.21 -22.80 -9.63
N TYR A 210 -0.38 -22.11 -8.49
CA TYR A 210 -1.57 -22.27 -7.67
C TYR A 210 -2.85 -21.93 -8.45
N ILE A 211 -2.89 -20.82 -9.17
CA ILE A 211 -4.05 -20.42 -9.98
C ILE A 211 -4.30 -21.43 -11.10
N SER A 212 -3.25 -21.97 -11.72
CA SER A 212 -3.37 -22.91 -12.84
C SER A 212 -4.00 -24.25 -12.43
N PHE A 213 -3.66 -24.75 -11.25
CA PHE A 213 -4.05 -26.11 -10.82
C PHE A 213 -5.20 -26.15 -9.80
N SER A 214 -5.48 -25.04 -9.12
CA SER A 214 -6.50 -25.00 -8.09
C SER A 214 -7.93 -25.06 -8.67
N LYS A 215 -8.76 -25.91 -8.07
CA LYS A 215 -10.18 -26.07 -8.43
C LYS A 215 -10.98 -24.76 -8.34
N ASN A 216 -10.56 -23.84 -7.49
CA ASN A 216 -11.23 -22.56 -7.26
C ASN A 216 -11.26 -21.67 -8.50
N TYR A 217 -10.26 -21.79 -9.38
CA TYR A 217 -10.12 -20.97 -10.58
C TYR A 217 -10.58 -21.66 -11.88
N LYS A 218 -11.00 -22.93 -11.82
CA LYS A 218 -11.41 -23.71 -13.01
C LYS A 218 -12.50 -23.02 -13.82
N LYS A 219 -13.47 -22.37 -13.15
CA LYS A 219 -14.60 -21.70 -13.82
C LYS A 219 -14.15 -20.49 -14.64
N THR A 220 -13.06 -19.82 -14.26
CA THR A 220 -12.56 -18.64 -14.95
C THR A 220 -11.65 -19.00 -16.13
N GLN A 221 -11.10 -20.20 -16.16
CA GLN A 221 -10.19 -20.69 -17.22
C GLN A 221 -9.07 -19.67 -17.51
N PRO A 222 -8.28 -19.26 -16.51
CA PRO A 222 -7.41 -18.09 -16.62
C PRO A 222 -6.33 -18.25 -17.70
N PHE A 223 -5.79 -19.44 -17.89
CA PHE A 223 -4.69 -19.73 -18.82
C PHE A 223 -5.05 -20.73 -19.92
N SER A 224 -6.37 -20.96 -20.19
CA SER A 224 -6.82 -21.95 -21.17
C SER A 224 -6.59 -21.52 -22.62
N LYS A 225 -6.50 -20.24 -22.90
CA LYS A 225 -6.35 -19.66 -24.24
C LYS A 225 -5.37 -18.49 -24.19
N PHE A 226 -4.67 -18.26 -25.29
CA PHE A 226 -3.91 -17.04 -25.47
C PHE A 226 -4.87 -15.88 -25.82
N SER A 227 -4.69 -14.71 -25.20
CA SER A 227 -5.41 -13.48 -25.53
C SER A 227 -4.41 -12.40 -25.93
N LYS A 228 -4.64 -11.74 -27.05
CA LYS A 228 -3.83 -10.59 -27.47
C LYS A 228 -4.05 -9.41 -26.54
N PRO A 229 -3.10 -8.46 -26.45
CA PRO A 229 -3.33 -7.19 -25.74
C PRO A 229 -4.59 -6.50 -26.22
N SER A 230 -5.41 -6.00 -25.30
CA SER A 230 -6.66 -5.31 -25.59
C SER A 230 -6.55 -3.84 -25.19
N LEU A 231 -6.66 -2.94 -26.17
CA LEU A 231 -6.63 -1.50 -25.89
C LEU A 231 -7.80 -1.07 -24.98
N ALA A 232 -8.97 -1.70 -25.13
CA ALA A 232 -10.13 -1.43 -24.29
C ALA A 232 -9.85 -1.79 -22.81
N THR A 233 -9.25 -2.96 -22.56
CA THR A 233 -8.87 -3.39 -21.21
C THR A 233 -7.73 -2.53 -20.65
N THR A 234 -6.73 -2.21 -21.45
CA THR A 234 -5.65 -1.30 -21.05
C THR A 234 -6.21 0.07 -20.62
N LYS A 235 -7.12 0.64 -21.44
CA LYS A 235 -7.77 1.91 -21.10
C LYS A 235 -8.62 1.81 -19.83
N GLU A 236 -9.33 0.70 -19.60
CA GLU A 236 -10.10 0.48 -18.36
C GLU A 236 -9.18 0.44 -17.15
N VAL A 237 -8.09 -0.34 -17.20
CA VAL A 237 -7.12 -0.46 -16.12
C VAL A 237 -6.45 0.88 -15.83
N LEU A 238 -5.99 1.60 -16.85
CA LEU A 238 -5.33 2.90 -16.67
C LEU A 238 -6.30 3.96 -16.17
N LYS A 239 -7.54 4.00 -16.65
CA LYS A 239 -8.55 4.96 -16.20
C LYS A 239 -8.87 4.83 -14.71
N LEU A 240 -8.87 3.61 -14.18
CA LEU A 240 -9.09 3.38 -12.75
C LEU A 240 -7.78 3.43 -11.96
N GLY A 241 -6.71 2.88 -12.50
CA GLY A 241 -5.46 2.67 -11.82
C GLY A 241 -4.58 3.90 -11.71
N LEU A 242 -4.49 4.73 -12.76
CA LEU A 242 -3.71 5.96 -12.69
C LEU A 242 -4.15 6.87 -11.53
N PRO A 243 -5.46 7.13 -11.32
CA PRO A 243 -5.90 7.87 -10.15
C PRO A 243 -5.55 7.19 -8.82
N ILE A 244 -5.59 5.85 -8.75
CA ILE A 244 -5.18 5.13 -7.52
C ILE A 244 -3.68 5.32 -7.27
N GLY A 245 -2.84 5.11 -8.30
CA GLY A 245 -1.39 5.28 -8.20
C GLY A 245 -0.98 6.71 -7.86
N LEU A 246 -1.59 7.71 -8.53
CA LEU A 246 -1.39 9.12 -8.21
C LEU A 246 -1.84 9.46 -6.79
N GLY A 247 -2.96 8.90 -6.33
CA GLY A 247 -3.42 9.08 -4.96
C GLY A 247 -2.39 8.59 -3.94
N ILE A 248 -1.85 7.39 -4.12
CA ILE A 248 -0.78 6.85 -3.26
C ILE A 248 0.48 7.72 -3.34
N PHE A 249 0.87 8.16 -4.54
CA PHE A 249 2.02 9.05 -4.71
C PHE A 249 1.83 10.40 -4.01
N ILE A 250 0.65 11.01 -4.10
CA ILE A 250 0.29 12.26 -3.41
C ILE A 250 0.40 12.08 -1.89
N GLU A 251 -0.10 10.96 -1.37
CA GLU A 251 -0.04 10.64 0.07
C GLU A 251 1.41 10.48 0.54
N LEU A 252 2.21 9.67 -0.15
CA LEU A 252 3.62 9.48 0.18
C LEU A 252 4.44 10.77 0.03
N SER A 253 4.13 11.59 -0.98
CA SER A 253 4.81 12.88 -1.19
C SER A 253 4.52 13.88 -0.07
N MET A 254 3.33 13.83 0.57
CA MET A 254 3.04 14.62 1.76
C MET A 254 3.95 14.21 2.93
N PHE A 255 4.08 12.93 3.22
CA PHE A 255 4.95 12.46 4.30
C PHE A 255 6.43 12.79 4.04
N SER A 256 6.89 12.60 2.82
CA SER A 256 8.26 12.99 2.42
C SER A 256 8.49 14.50 2.50
N GLY A 257 7.51 15.30 2.06
CA GLY A 257 7.54 16.75 2.17
C GLY A 257 7.58 17.23 3.62
N ALA A 258 6.81 16.59 4.49
CA ALA A 258 6.84 16.87 5.94
C ALA A 258 8.23 16.60 6.52
N ALA A 259 8.86 15.46 6.19
CA ALA A 259 10.20 15.14 6.65
C ALA A 259 11.24 16.16 6.15
N ILE A 260 11.13 16.64 4.90
CA ILE A 260 12.01 17.68 4.34
C ILE A 260 11.84 19.01 5.10
N ILE A 261 10.61 19.44 5.38
CA ILE A 261 10.38 20.68 6.14
C ILE A 261 10.97 20.54 7.56
N LEU A 262 10.79 19.41 8.19
CA LEU A 262 11.30 19.15 9.53
C LEU A 262 12.82 19.01 9.57
N SER A 263 13.50 18.68 8.47
CA SER A 263 14.95 18.52 8.42
C SER A 263 15.71 19.82 8.73
N VAL A 264 15.11 20.96 8.47
CA VAL A 264 15.69 22.29 8.78
C VAL A 264 15.76 22.54 10.28
N LEU A 265 14.93 21.84 11.10
CA LEU A 265 14.88 22.00 12.56
C LEU A 265 15.94 21.16 13.30
N GLY A 266 16.72 20.36 12.61
CA GLY A 266 17.84 19.60 13.14
C GLY A 266 17.59 18.07 13.29
N GLU A 267 18.66 17.35 13.58
CA GLU A 267 18.73 15.89 13.55
C GLU A 267 17.77 15.23 14.56
N ILE A 268 17.65 15.79 15.77
CA ILE A 268 16.76 15.28 16.81
C ILE A 268 15.30 15.27 16.33
N VAL A 269 14.87 16.35 15.65
CA VAL A 269 13.51 16.48 15.15
C VAL A 269 13.22 15.45 14.04
N VAL A 270 14.16 15.28 13.11
CA VAL A 270 14.03 14.29 12.03
C VAL A 270 13.98 12.87 12.58
N ALA A 271 14.88 12.53 13.50
CA ALA A 271 14.91 11.21 14.13
C ALA A 271 13.59 10.91 14.87
N SER A 272 13.11 11.86 15.69
CA SER A 272 11.86 11.73 16.42
C SER A 272 10.64 11.60 15.50
N HIS A 273 10.58 12.40 14.42
CA HIS A 273 9.54 12.30 13.41
C HIS A 273 9.57 10.94 12.72
N SER A 274 10.76 10.46 12.35
CA SER A 274 10.94 9.16 11.70
C SER A 274 10.45 8.00 12.57
N VAL A 275 10.75 8.02 13.86
CA VAL A 275 10.25 7.04 14.82
C VAL A 275 8.72 7.07 14.88
N ALA A 276 8.13 8.27 15.05
CA ALA A 276 6.68 8.42 15.16
C ALA A 276 5.93 7.97 13.87
N ILE A 277 6.45 8.32 12.69
CA ILE A 277 5.87 7.92 11.40
C ILE A 277 5.99 6.40 11.16
N ASN A 278 7.11 5.79 11.53
CA ASN A 278 7.28 4.33 11.44
C ASN A 278 6.25 3.60 12.29
N ILE A 279 6.06 4.03 13.53
CA ILE A 279 5.06 3.46 14.44
C ILE A 279 3.65 3.66 13.85
N ALA A 280 3.29 4.87 13.40
CA ALA A 280 2.01 5.14 12.76
C ALA A 280 1.75 4.22 11.55
N SER A 281 2.77 4.00 10.72
CA SER A 281 2.70 3.15 9.53
C SER A 281 2.45 1.67 9.85
N LEU A 282 2.99 1.15 10.95
CA LEU A 282 2.71 -0.23 11.39
C LEU A 282 1.24 -0.39 11.76
N PHE A 283 0.68 0.54 12.51
CA PHE A 283 -0.72 0.51 12.90
C PHE A 283 -1.68 0.77 11.71
N PHE A 284 -1.25 1.55 10.72
CA PHE A 284 -2.00 1.79 9.48
C PHE A 284 -2.30 0.51 8.68
N MET A 285 -1.54 -0.58 8.85
CA MET A 285 -1.78 -1.83 8.14
C MET A 285 -3.16 -2.44 8.42
N VAL A 286 -3.73 -2.18 9.60
CA VAL A 286 -5.07 -2.66 9.95
C VAL A 286 -6.15 -2.00 9.09
N PRO A 287 -6.31 -0.67 9.06
CA PRO A 287 -7.28 -0.02 8.19
C PRO A 287 -6.99 -0.24 6.70
N LEU A 288 -5.73 -0.35 6.29
CA LEU A 288 -5.34 -0.69 4.92
C LEU A 288 -5.92 -2.05 4.49
N ALA A 289 -5.75 -3.09 5.31
CA ALA A 289 -6.26 -4.42 5.00
C ALA A 289 -7.79 -4.44 4.94
N ILE A 290 -8.48 -3.72 5.83
CA ILE A 290 -9.94 -3.59 5.82
C ILE A 290 -10.41 -2.83 4.57
N GLY A 291 -9.70 -1.75 4.17
CA GLY A 291 -10.00 -1.00 2.96
C GLY A 291 -9.84 -1.84 1.68
N LEU A 292 -8.78 -2.63 1.58
CA LEU A 292 -8.58 -3.57 0.46
C LEU A 292 -9.67 -4.64 0.43
N ALA A 293 -10.04 -5.20 1.59
CA ALA A 293 -11.16 -6.15 1.70
C ALA A 293 -12.50 -5.52 1.27
N SER A 294 -12.70 -4.23 1.59
CA SER A 294 -13.88 -3.48 1.18
C SER A 294 -13.97 -3.32 -0.34
N SER A 295 -12.85 -3.03 -1.00
CA SER A 295 -12.81 -2.93 -2.47
C SER A 295 -13.33 -4.21 -3.14
N THR A 296 -12.93 -5.36 -2.61
CA THR A 296 -13.40 -6.67 -3.06
C THR A 296 -14.88 -6.88 -2.72
N ARG A 297 -15.28 -6.69 -1.46
CA ARG A 297 -16.64 -7.00 -1.00
C ARG A 297 -17.69 -6.10 -1.63
N VAL A 298 -17.46 -4.79 -1.65
CA VAL A 298 -18.34 -3.81 -2.29
C VAL A 298 -18.40 -4.08 -3.80
N GLY A 299 -17.27 -4.34 -4.45
CA GLY A 299 -17.22 -4.67 -5.87
C GLY A 299 -18.06 -5.90 -6.21
N ASN A 300 -17.96 -6.98 -5.42
CA ASN A 300 -18.78 -8.18 -5.60
C ASN A 300 -20.27 -7.86 -5.52
N LEU A 301 -20.70 -7.11 -4.50
CA LEU A 301 -22.11 -6.76 -4.30
C LEU A 301 -22.67 -5.84 -5.39
N ILE A 302 -21.84 -4.96 -5.93
CA ILE A 302 -22.22 -4.14 -7.11
C ILE A 302 -22.36 -5.02 -8.34
N GLY A 303 -21.47 -6.00 -8.53
CA GLY A 303 -21.58 -6.99 -9.60
C GLY A 303 -22.84 -7.86 -9.47
N GLU A 304 -23.25 -8.20 -8.27
CA GLU A 304 -24.50 -8.92 -7.94
C GLU A 304 -25.77 -8.07 -8.15
N LYS A 305 -25.61 -6.79 -8.56
CA LYS A 305 -26.70 -5.81 -8.65
C LYS A 305 -27.45 -5.60 -7.33
N ASN A 306 -26.75 -5.72 -6.20
CA ASN A 306 -27.29 -5.52 -4.85
C ASN A 306 -26.75 -4.24 -4.19
N PRO A 307 -27.20 -3.03 -4.61
CA PRO A 307 -26.65 -1.77 -4.14
C PRO A 307 -26.98 -1.49 -2.66
N ILE A 308 -28.07 -2.06 -2.15
CA ILE A 308 -28.45 -1.90 -0.75
C ILE A 308 -27.45 -2.63 0.15
N GLN A 309 -27.11 -3.88 -0.19
CA GLN A 309 -26.13 -4.64 0.57
C GLN A 309 -24.72 -4.05 0.39
N ALA A 310 -24.38 -3.52 -0.79
CA ALA A 310 -23.13 -2.79 -1.03
C ALA A 310 -22.99 -1.56 -0.12
N LYS A 311 -24.08 -0.79 0.09
CA LYS A 311 -24.14 0.32 1.05
C LYS A 311 -23.89 -0.17 2.48
N ILE A 312 -24.50 -1.30 2.89
CA ILE A 312 -24.30 -1.88 4.23
C ILE A 312 -22.83 -2.30 4.39
N ALA A 313 -22.25 -2.98 3.40
CA ALA A 313 -20.85 -3.38 3.42
C ALA A 313 -19.89 -2.18 3.52
N ALA A 314 -20.10 -1.13 2.72
CA ALA A 314 -19.31 0.09 2.79
C ALA A 314 -19.42 0.80 4.15
N THR A 315 -20.63 0.87 4.72
CA THR A 315 -20.84 1.44 6.07
C THR A 315 -20.17 0.57 7.14
N SER A 316 -20.26 -0.75 7.02
CA SER A 316 -19.59 -1.70 7.93
C SER A 316 -18.07 -1.56 7.86
N THR A 317 -17.51 -1.30 6.68
CA THR A 317 -16.08 -1.03 6.50
C THR A 317 -15.65 0.19 7.32
N ILE A 318 -16.38 1.31 7.19
CA ILE A 318 -16.08 2.53 7.95
C ILE A 318 -16.12 2.24 9.46
N MET A 319 -17.16 1.54 9.93
CA MET A 319 -17.28 1.18 11.35
C MET A 319 -16.11 0.33 11.84
N LEU A 320 -15.68 -0.68 11.05
CA LEU A 320 -14.53 -1.52 11.38
C LEU A 320 -13.23 -0.72 11.40
N CYS A 321 -13.03 0.19 10.44
CA CYS A 321 -11.85 1.05 10.40
C CYS A 321 -11.81 2.00 11.60
N ILE A 322 -12.96 2.59 11.99
CA ILE A 322 -13.07 3.42 13.20
C ILE A 322 -12.74 2.60 14.45
N SER A 323 -13.32 1.39 14.58
CA SER A 323 -13.04 0.52 15.73
C SER A 323 -11.57 0.12 15.80
N GLY A 324 -10.97 -0.25 14.66
CA GLY A 324 -9.54 -0.57 14.58
C GLY A 324 -8.66 0.64 14.91
N ALA A 325 -8.99 1.82 14.39
CA ALA A 325 -8.28 3.06 14.69
C ALA A 325 -8.34 3.43 16.18
N LEU A 326 -9.51 3.27 16.83
CA LEU A 326 -9.65 3.49 18.26
C LEU A 326 -8.80 2.51 19.09
N ILE A 327 -8.79 1.23 18.71
CA ILE A 327 -7.94 0.23 19.35
C ILE A 327 -6.46 0.60 19.17
N ASN A 328 -6.04 0.95 17.96
CA ASN A 328 -4.69 1.41 17.68
C ASN A 328 -4.32 2.63 18.54
N SER A 329 -5.20 3.64 18.59
CA SER A 329 -4.98 4.85 19.41
C SER A 329 -4.81 4.52 20.89
N VAL A 330 -5.65 3.63 21.44
CA VAL A 330 -5.53 3.18 22.84
C VAL A 330 -4.19 2.47 23.07
N ILE A 331 -3.78 1.59 22.16
CA ILE A 331 -2.48 0.89 22.26
C ILE A 331 -1.33 1.91 22.22
N ILE A 332 -1.37 2.83 21.28
CA ILE A 332 -0.32 3.86 21.13
C ILE A 332 -0.24 4.75 22.38
N ILE A 333 -1.36 5.19 22.93
CA ILE A 333 -1.39 6.02 24.14
C ILE A 333 -0.89 5.25 25.36
N SER A 334 -1.33 3.97 25.51
CA SER A 334 -0.99 3.17 26.69
C SER A 334 0.45 2.67 26.69
N PHE A 335 0.99 2.33 25.52
CA PHE A 335 2.31 1.70 25.39
C PHE A 335 3.31 2.56 24.60
N GLY A 336 2.97 3.80 24.26
CA GLY A 336 3.77 4.67 23.39
C GLY A 336 5.21 4.84 23.84
N SER A 337 5.45 5.18 25.10
CA SER A 337 6.81 5.34 25.65
C SER A 337 7.62 4.04 25.56
N PHE A 338 7.00 2.89 25.84
CA PHE A 338 7.65 1.58 25.71
C PHE A 338 7.99 1.29 24.24
N ILE A 339 7.05 1.54 23.31
CA ILE A 339 7.26 1.29 21.87
C ILE A 339 8.37 2.20 21.34
N VAL A 340 8.37 3.49 21.68
CA VAL A 340 9.43 4.43 21.29
C VAL A 340 10.79 4.01 21.86
N GLY A 341 10.82 3.53 23.12
CA GLY A 341 12.03 3.03 23.76
C GLY A 341 12.66 1.80 23.08
N LEU A 342 11.90 1.07 22.24
CA LEU A 342 12.46 0.01 21.40
C LEU A 342 13.23 0.55 20.18
N TYR A 343 12.97 1.80 19.76
CA TYR A 343 13.62 2.44 18.62
C TYR A 343 14.87 3.22 19.01
N THR A 344 14.85 3.88 20.15
CA THR A 344 15.96 4.75 20.60
C THR A 344 16.09 4.80 22.09
N THR A 345 17.35 4.95 22.56
CA THR A 345 17.71 5.20 23.95
C THR A 345 18.21 6.64 24.19
N GLU A 346 18.34 7.45 23.13
CA GLU A 346 18.75 8.85 23.21
C GLU A 346 17.62 9.69 23.79
N LEU A 347 17.81 10.24 24.99
CA LEU A 347 16.79 10.99 25.73
C LEU A 347 16.12 12.11 24.94
N PRO A 348 16.85 13.02 24.23
CA PRO A 348 16.22 14.11 23.49
C PRO A 348 15.31 13.61 22.36
N VAL A 349 15.71 12.53 21.67
CA VAL A 349 14.91 11.90 20.59
C VAL A 349 13.70 11.20 21.19
N LEU A 350 13.90 10.47 22.30
CA LEU A 350 12.85 9.73 22.99
C LEU A 350 11.74 10.67 23.50
N GLU A 351 12.09 11.75 24.21
CA GLU A 351 11.12 12.70 24.74
C GLU A 351 10.29 13.35 23.65
N LEU A 352 10.92 13.80 22.57
CA LEU A 352 10.21 14.40 21.45
C LEU A 352 9.36 13.35 20.72
N ALA A 353 9.87 12.15 20.43
CA ALA A 353 9.13 11.08 19.78
C ALA A 353 7.91 10.65 20.60
N VAL A 354 8.02 10.53 21.94
CA VAL A 354 6.88 10.26 22.84
C VAL A 354 5.83 11.37 22.75
N SER A 355 6.23 12.63 22.61
CA SER A 355 5.28 13.72 22.39
C SER A 355 4.59 13.62 21.03
N LEU A 356 5.32 13.24 19.97
CA LEU A 356 4.77 13.12 18.61
C LEU A 356 3.87 11.89 18.44
N ILE A 357 4.11 10.81 19.18
CA ILE A 357 3.29 9.61 19.08
C ILE A 357 1.86 9.84 19.60
N LEU A 358 1.63 10.83 20.45
CA LEU A 358 0.29 11.25 20.86
C LEU A 358 -0.47 11.85 19.66
N PHE A 359 0.21 12.62 18.81
CA PHE A 359 -0.37 13.09 17.54
C PHE A 359 -0.62 11.91 16.60
N ALA A 360 0.28 10.93 16.56
CA ALA A 360 0.09 9.70 15.80
C ALA A 360 -1.15 8.92 16.27
N ALA A 361 -1.48 8.90 17.55
CA ALA A 361 -2.69 8.29 18.07
C ALA A 361 -3.96 9.01 17.58
N ILE A 362 -3.97 10.35 17.58
CA ILE A 362 -5.09 11.14 17.03
C ILE A 362 -5.21 10.93 15.51
N PHE A 363 -4.08 10.90 14.82
CA PHE A 363 -3.97 10.67 13.39
C PHE A 363 -4.63 9.36 12.93
N GLN A 364 -4.60 8.28 13.74
CA GLN A 364 -5.17 6.99 13.40
C GLN A 364 -6.66 7.05 13.05
N LEU A 365 -7.43 7.93 13.69
CA LEU A 365 -8.86 7.99 13.48
C LEU A 365 -9.25 8.51 12.09
N PRO A 366 -8.83 9.71 11.65
CA PRO A 366 -9.11 10.17 10.30
C PRO A 366 -8.45 9.28 9.24
N ASP A 367 -7.28 8.71 9.52
CA ASP A 367 -6.59 7.79 8.62
C ASP A 367 -7.38 6.49 8.39
N GLY A 368 -7.92 5.89 9.47
CA GLY A 368 -8.80 4.74 9.36
C GLY A 368 -10.07 5.04 8.56
N ILE A 369 -10.71 6.18 8.79
CA ILE A 369 -11.92 6.59 8.09
C ILE A 369 -11.65 6.76 6.59
N GLN A 370 -10.57 7.46 6.22
CA GLN A 370 -10.20 7.66 4.81
C GLN A 370 -9.97 6.32 4.09
N MET A 371 -9.22 5.38 4.72
CA MET A 371 -8.95 4.08 4.11
C MET A 371 -10.21 3.25 3.89
N GLY A 372 -11.14 3.27 4.85
CA GLY A 372 -12.43 2.62 4.68
C GLY A 372 -13.26 3.23 3.54
N ALA A 373 -13.25 4.56 3.42
CA ALA A 373 -13.95 5.27 2.35
C ALA A 373 -13.30 5.01 0.98
N LEU A 374 -11.97 5.13 0.86
CA LEU A 374 -11.23 4.86 -0.37
C LEU A 374 -11.40 3.41 -0.86
N GLY A 375 -11.28 2.44 0.04
CA GLY A 375 -11.49 1.04 -0.30
C GLY A 375 -12.90 0.79 -0.85
N SER A 376 -13.92 1.36 -0.20
CA SER A 376 -15.30 1.28 -0.66
C SER A 376 -15.49 1.97 -2.02
N LEU A 377 -14.97 3.19 -2.21
CA LEU A 377 -15.05 3.93 -3.48
C LEU A 377 -14.36 3.19 -4.63
N ARG A 378 -13.22 2.53 -4.38
CA ARG A 378 -12.57 1.64 -5.36
C ARG A 378 -13.49 0.49 -5.77
N GLY A 379 -14.23 -0.12 -4.83
CA GLY A 379 -15.25 -1.14 -5.11
C GLY A 379 -16.37 -0.64 -6.04
N TYR A 380 -16.76 0.63 -5.93
CA TYR A 380 -17.67 1.33 -6.85
C TYR A 380 -17.02 1.76 -8.17
N LYS A 381 -15.71 1.54 -8.36
CA LYS A 381 -14.91 2.06 -9.50
C LYS A 381 -14.85 3.60 -9.56
N ASP A 382 -15.03 4.27 -8.44
CA ASP A 382 -14.86 5.72 -8.32
C ASP A 382 -13.49 6.03 -7.72
N THR A 383 -12.53 6.38 -8.57
CA THR A 383 -11.13 6.57 -8.18
C THR A 383 -10.60 7.98 -8.48
N PHE A 384 -11.15 8.63 -9.52
CA PHE A 384 -10.66 9.93 -9.98
C PHE A 384 -11.00 11.08 -8.99
N ILE A 385 -12.26 11.16 -8.55
CA ILE A 385 -12.67 12.22 -7.61
C ILE A 385 -11.95 12.07 -6.26
N PRO A 386 -11.85 10.88 -5.64
CA PRO A 386 -11.06 10.70 -4.42
C PRO A 386 -9.60 11.17 -4.56
N MET A 387 -8.95 10.91 -5.68
CA MET A 387 -7.59 11.40 -5.94
C MET A 387 -7.50 12.93 -5.91
N ILE A 388 -8.45 13.64 -6.55
CA ILE A 388 -8.49 15.12 -6.53
C ILE A 388 -8.73 15.65 -5.11
N LEU A 389 -9.68 15.05 -4.38
CA LEU A 389 -9.97 15.43 -3.00
C LEU A 389 -8.75 15.24 -2.09
N LEU A 390 -7.98 14.17 -2.31
CA LEU A 390 -6.76 13.88 -1.57
C LEU A 390 -5.67 14.91 -1.89
N LEU A 391 -5.47 15.24 -3.17
CA LEU A 391 -4.52 16.29 -3.58
C LEU A 391 -4.83 17.63 -2.89
N ILE A 392 -6.09 18.05 -2.92
CA ILE A 392 -6.52 19.30 -2.29
C ILE A 392 -6.30 19.23 -0.77
N SER A 393 -6.72 18.15 -0.11
CA SER A 393 -6.63 18.03 1.34
C SER A 393 -5.19 18.04 1.84
N TYR A 394 -4.26 17.40 1.10
CA TYR A 394 -2.88 17.24 1.54
C TYR A 394 -1.98 18.39 1.11
N TRP A 395 -2.06 18.81 -0.16
CA TRP A 395 -1.13 19.81 -0.68
C TRP A 395 -1.65 21.25 -0.56
N VAL A 396 -2.98 21.46 -0.55
CA VAL A 396 -3.55 22.81 -0.39
C VAL A 396 -3.82 23.12 1.08
N PHE A 397 -4.17 22.14 1.91
CA PHE A 397 -4.47 22.37 3.34
C PHE A 397 -3.38 21.85 4.27
N ALA A 398 -3.07 20.53 4.27
CA ALA A 398 -2.17 19.94 5.26
C ALA A 398 -0.77 20.58 5.22
N MET A 399 -0.15 20.62 4.04
CA MET A 399 1.23 21.09 3.90
C MET A 399 1.40 22.59 4.22
N PRO A 400 0.57 23.52 3.69
CA PRO A 400 0.69 24.93 4.04
C PRO A 400 0.39 25.21 5.51
N ILE A 401 -0.66 24.59 6.09
CA ILE A 401 -0.98 24.74 7.50
C ILE A 401 0.14 24.17 8.37
N GLY A 402 0.63 22.96 8.05
CA GLY A 402 1.73 22.33 8.75
C GLY A 402 3.01 23.19 8.71
N TYR A 403 3.37 23.70 7.54
CA TYR A 403 4.51 24.60 7.37
C TYR A 403 4.35 25.88 8.21
N TYR A 404 3.18 26.53 8.16
CA TYR A 404 2.90 27.73 8.93
C TYR A 404 3.01 27.47 10.44
N LEU A 405 2.37 26.42 10.94
CA LEU A 405 2.39 26.07 12.36
C LEU A 405 3.78 25.65 12.83
N THR A 406 4.57 25.00 11.97
CA THR A 406 5.95 24.60 12.27
C THR A 406 6.83 25.80 12.51
N ASN A 407 6.75 26.85 11.67
CA ASN A 407 7.66 27.97 11.65
C ASN A 407 7.17 29.21 12.42
N TYR A 408 5.85 29.43 12.48
CA TYR A 408 5.26 30.64 13.06
C TYR A 408 4.32 30.33 14.24
N GLY A 409 3.60 29.20 14.22
CA GLY A 409 2.67 28.80 15.29
C GLY A 409 1.51 29.78 15.51
N PHE A 410 1.05 29.88 16.75
CA PHE A 410 0.04 30.85 17.24
C PHE A 410 0.69 31.97 18.09
N GLY A 411 1.88 32.40 17.74
CA GLY A 411 2.72 33.33 18.46
C GLY A 411 4.14 32.82 18.58
N ASP A 412 4.30 31.54 18.97
CA ASP A 412 5.59 30.85 19.00
C ASP A 412 5.58 29.64 18.05
N PRO A 413 6.69 29.32 17.36
CA PRO A 413 6.81 28.16 16.49
C PRO A 413 6.53 26.84 17.23
N LEU A 414 5.64 26.01 16.65
CA LEU A 414 5.31 24.72 17.26
C LEU A 414 6.30 23.59 16.87
N GLY A 415 7.24 23.87 15.97
CA GLY A 415 8.23 22.89 15.51
C GLY A 415 7.57 21.64 14.92
N ALA A 416 8.09 20.45 15.26
CA ALA A 416 7.56 19.19 14.74
C ALA A 416 6.06 18.98 15.01
N LYS A 417 5.56 19.45 16.15
CA LYS A 417 4.14 19.35 16.52
C LYS A 417 3.25 20.10 15.52
N GLY A 418 3.71 21.26 15.02
CA GLY A 418 2.99 22.06 14.02
C GLY A 418 2.77 21.29 12.73
N MET A 419 3.77 20.55 12.27
CA MET A 419 3.66 19.70 11.08
C MET A 419 2.66 18.56 11.27
N TRP A 420 2.67 17.90 12.43
CA TRP A 420 1.71 16.86 12.77
C TRP A 420 0.28 17.39 12.84
N PHE A 421 0.07 18.59 13.39
CA PHE A 421 -1.24 19.27 13.34
C PHE A 421 -1.71 19.47 11.91
N GLY A 422 -0.84 19.98 11.02
CA GLY A 422 -1.17 20.17 9.61
C GLY A 422 -1.60 18.86 8.94
N MET A 423 -0.83 17.77 9.15
CA MET A 423 -1.17 16.45 8.62
C MET A 423 -2.52 15.94 9.15
N ILE A 424 -2.80 16.05 10.44
CA ILE A 424 -4.09 15.65 11.04
C ILE A 424 -5.25 16.46 10.44
N ILE A 425 -5.09 17.75 10.26
CA ILE A 425 -6.11 18.62 9.64
C ILE A 425 -6.39 18.15 8.21
N GLY A 426 -5.35 17.93 7.40
CA GLY A 426 -5.52 17.45 6.02
C GLY A 426 -6.20 16.09 5.93
N LEU A 427 -5.79 15.12 6.76
CA LEU A 427 -6.45 13.83 6.83
C LEU A 427 -7.91 13.94 7.27
N THR A 428 -8.19 14.82 8.23
CA THR A 428 -9.54 15.05 8.73
C THR A 428 -10.42 15.63 7.61
N ILE A 429 -9.94 16.66 6.89
CA ILE A 429 -10.64 17.23 5.74
C ILE A 429 -10.91 16.14 4.69
N PHE A 430 -9.89 15.36 4.35
CA PHE A 430 -10.05 14.28 3.36
C PHE A 430 -11.03 13.20 3.82
N SER A 431 -11.01 12.83 5.10
CA SER A 431 -11.97 11.88 5.68
C SER A 431 -13.42 12.33 5.50
N PHE A 432 -13.71 13.61 5.81
CA PHE A 432 -15.04 14.17 5.60
C PHE A 432 -15.44 14.19 4.13
N LEU A 433 -14.57 14.68 3.26
CA LEU A 433 -14.83 14.77 1.82
C LEU A 433 -15.02 13.38 1.19
N SER A 434 -14.21 12.40 1.59
CA SER A 434 -14.32 11.02 1.07
C SER A 434 -15.61 10.32 1.55
N ILE A 435 -16.03 10.52 2.80
CA ILE A 435 -17.33 10.03 3.30
C ILE A 435 -18.48 10.69 2.54
N PHE A 436 -18.41 12.00 2.32
CA PHE A 436 -19.45 12.72 1.57
C PHE A 436 -19.55 12.18 0.14
N ARG A 437 -18.41 12.00 -0.53
CA ARG A 437 -18.35 11.39 -1.86
C ARG A 437 -18.92 9.97 -1.86
N LEU A 438 -18.54 9.15 -0.89
CA LEU A 438 -19.04 7.79 -0.76
C LEU A 438 -20.56 7.75 -0.58
N ARG A 439 -21.11 8.61 0.27
CA ARG A 439 -22.57 8.73 0.46
C ARG A 439 -23.29 9.11 -0.84
N TRP A 440 -22.70 10.01 -1.61
CA TRP A 440 -23.27 10.41 -2.91
C TRP A 440 -23.24 9.25 -3.91
N VAL A 441 -22.12 8.54 -4.02
CA VAL A 441 -21.95 7.37 -4.91
C VAL A 441 -22.92 6.25 -4.54
N MET A 442 -23.09 5.95 -3.25
CA MET A 442 -24.04 4.96 -2.77
C MET A 442 -25.47 5.30 -3.16
N LYS A 443 -25.90 6.57 -2.95
CA LYS A 443 -27.25 7.03 -3.32
C LYS A 443 -27.47 6.96 -4.83
N SER A 444 -26.51 7.38 -5.63
CA SER A 444 -26.57 7.35 -7.09
C SER A 444 -26.71 5.94 -7.63
N ASN A 445 -25.93 4.98 -7.09
CA ASN A 445 -25.99 3.58 -7.52
C ASN A 445 -27.33 2.92 -7.15
N ILE A 446 -27.91 3.23 -5.97
CA ILE A 446 -29.24 2.72 -5.60
C ILE A 446 -30.30 3.23 -6.60
N LYS A 447 -30.29 4.53 -6.91
CA LYS A 447 -31.22 5.11 -7.86
C LYS A 447 -31.08 4.50 -9.26
N ARG A 448 -29.87 4.34 -9.76
CA ARG A 448 -29.60 3.78 -11.09
C ARG A 448 -30.16 2.36 -11.24
N ILE A 449 -29.88 1.48 -10.27
CA ILE A 449 -30.32 0.07 -10.36
C ILE A 449 -31.83 -0.04 -10.14
N SER A 450 -32.46 0.81 -9.31
CA SER A 450 -33.92 0.82 -9.15
C SER A 450 -34.68 1.30 -10.38
N VAL A 451 -34.04 2.04 -11.27
CA VAL A 451 -34.64 2.46 -12.56
C VAL A 451 -34.44 1.38 -13.63
N GLU A 452 -33.29 0.70 -13.63
CA GLU A 452 -33.00 -0.38 -14.60
C GLU A 452 -33.79 -1.67 -14.32
N GLU A 453 -34.10 -1.96 -13.06
CA GLU A 453 -34.92 -3.09 -12.61
C GLU A 453 -35.87 -2.59 -11.49
N PRO A 454 -37.11 -2.15 -11.81
CA PRO A 454 -38.08 -1.84 -10.77
C PRO A 454 -38.35 -3.10 -9.95
N LEU A 455 -38.28 -2.94 -8.60
CA LEU A 455 -38.60 -4.03 -7.67
C LEU A 455 -39.99 -4.60 -8.03
N PRO A 456 -40.16 -5.92 -8.13
CA PRO A 456 -41.50 -6.49 -8.22
C PRO A 456 -42.31 -6.02 -7.00
N LEU A 457 -43.50 -5.47 -7.28
CA LEU A 457 -44.47 -4.98 -6.29
C LEU A 457 -44.88 -6.10 -5.34
#